data_ee71d373e8fcb8a7d0451c0a8e922aa5
#
_entry.id   ee71d373e8fcb8a7d0451c0a8e922aa5
#
_cell.length_a   1.000
_cell.length_b   1.000
_cell.length_c   1.000
_cell.angle_alpha   90.00
_cell.angle_beta   90.00
_cell.angle_gamma   90.00
#
_symmetry.space_group_name_H-M   'P 1'
#
loop_
_entity.id
_entity.type
_entity.pdbx_description
1 polymer ?
#
loop_
_entity_poly.entity_id
_entity_poly.type
_entity_poly.pdbx_seq_one_letter_code
_entity_poly.pdbx_strand_id
1 'polypeptide(L)'
;MLLPIGTKEVWVKGYQCKTTLTTPQLVQTFLFNTQLDKATIIKDIGQSHFLQTIKYPPVSKISLLAQEAITTDTSTHILGYRCKALQLKWTDGSVYDILYTDELSLTVNQFELGFKNVPGLVLSYTITSAKDMRVKYQATKLDLSPLSLSLFTINSELYQAIDEE
;
A
#
# COMPACT_ATOMS: atom_id res chain seq x y z
N MET A 1 8.80 21.21 -9.91
CA MET A 1 9.00 19.78 -10.21
C MET A 1 9.19 19.04 -8.89
N LEU A 2 8.33 18.08 -8.61
CA LEU A 2 8.48 17.24 -7.42
C LEU A 2 9.52 16.16 -7.73
N LEU A 3 10.62 16.14 -7.00
CA LEU A 3 11.61 15.08 -7.10
C LEU A 3 11.07 13.81 -6.42
N PRO A 4 11.32 12.61 -6.98
CA PRO A 4 10.96 11.38 -6.30
C PRO A 4 11.70 11.26 -4.97
N ILE A 5 10.94 11.04 -3.89
CA ILE A 5 11.50 10.88 -2.54
C ILE A 5 11.96 9.44 -2.31
N GLY A 6 11.35 8.49 -3.01
CA GLY A 6 11.67 7.07 -2.86
C GLY A 6 10.89 6.20 -3.82
N THR A 7 10.96 4.89 -3.60
CA THR A 7 10.25 3.88 -4.37
C THR A 7 9.41 3.01 -3.47
N LYS A 8 8.27 2.56 -3.97
CA LYS A 8 7.40 1.59 -3.32
C LYS A 8 7.23 0.39 -4.23
N GLU A 9 7.53 -0.79 -3.72
CA GLU A 9 7.30 -2.05 -4.40
C GLU A 9 6.17 -2.80 -3.71
N VAL A 10 5.29 -3.41 -4.49
CA VAL A 10 4.15 -4.18 -4.01
C VAL A 10 4.20 -5.55 -4.66
N TRP A 11 4.21 -6.60 -3.85
CA TRP A 11 4.12 -7.99 -4.30
C TRP A 11 2.86 -8.61 -3.72
N VAL A 12 2.09 -9.28 -4.57
CA VAL A 12 0.86 -9.99 -4.17
C VAL A 12 0.93 -11.41 -4.69
N LYS A 13 0.68 -12.37 -3.80
CA LYS A 13 0.55 -13.79 -4.16
C LYS A 13 -0.53 -14.44 -3.29
N GLY A 14 -1.62 -14.88 -3.91
CA GLY A 14 -2.74 -15.43 -3.17
C GLY A 14 -3.28 -14.43 -2.15
N TYR A 15 -3.24 -14.79 -0.88
CA TYR A 15 -3.70 -13.94 0.23
C TYR A 15 -2.59 -13.10 0.87
N GLN A 16 -1.36 -13.21 0.36
CA GLN A 16 -0.20 -12.52 0.92
C GLN A 16 0.10 -11.24 0.14
N CYS A 17 0.43 -10.20 0.86
CA CYS A 17 0.87 -8.93 0.31
C CYS A 17 2.12 -8.44 1.04
N LYS A 18 3.10 -8.03 0.27
CA LYS A 18 4.34 -7.42 0.79
C LYS A 18 4.54 -6.08 0.11
N THR A 19 4.70 -5.03 0.89
CA THR A 19 5.06 -3.71 0.38
C THR A 19 6.40 -3.29 0.96
N THR A 20 7.26 -2.71 0.14
CA THR A 20 8.54 -2.15 0.58
C THR A 20 8.64 -0.72 0.11
N LEU A 21 8.75 0.20 1.06
CA LEU A 21 9.01 1.61 0.83
C LEU A 21 10.49 1.89 1.08
N THR A 22 11.18 2.37 0.08
CA THR A 22 12.59 2.72 0.15
C THR A 22 12.77 4.21 -0.03
N THR A 23 13.33 4.87 0.97
CA THR A 23 13.77 6.27 0.93
C THR A 23 15.25 6.34 1.30
N PRO A 24 15.93 7.50 1.13
CA PRO A 24 17.32 7.62 1.54
C PRO A 24 17.58 7.33 3.03
N GLN A 25 16.58 7.51 3.90
CA GLN A 25 16.73 7.38 5.36
C GLN A 25 16.17 6.07 5.91
N LEU A 26 15.26 5.42 5.19
CA LEU A 26 14.48 4.32 5.73
C LEU A 26 14.12 3.32 4.63
N VAL A 27 14.26 2.04 4.93
CA VAL A 27 13.58 0.96 4.20
C VAL A 27 12.53 0.35 5.13
N GLN A 28 11.27 0.42 4.75
CA GLN A 28 10.16 -0.14 5.52
C GLN A 28 9.45 -1.20 4.71
N THR A 29 9.38 -2.40 5.26
CA THR A 29 8.63 -3.52 4.69
C THR A 29 7.40 -3.79 5.54
N PHE A 30 6.28 -3.93 4.88
CA PHE A 30 5.01 -4.29 5.48
C PHE A 30 4.52 -5.59 4.84
N LEU A 31 4.36 -6.63 5.64
CA LEU A 31 3.96 -7.95 5.19
C LEU A 31 2.70 -8.40 5.92
N PHE A 32 1.66 -8.74 5.18
CA PHE A 32 0.43 -9.25 5.77
C PHE A 32 -0.21 -10.35 4.92
N ASN A 33 -1.05 -11.13 5.57
CA ASN A 33 -1.90 -12.13 4.96
C ASN A 33 -3.35 -11.79 5.30
N THR A 34 -4.21 -11.67 4.30
CA THR A 34 -5.62 -11.27 4.50
C THR A 34 -6.46 -12.30 5.25
N GLN A 35 -5.98 -13.52 5.38
CA GLN A 35 -6.62 -14.57 6.19
C GLN A 35 -6.21 -14.50 7.67
N LEU A 36 -5.19 -13.72 8.01
CA LEU A 36 -4.70 -13.52 9.36
C LEU A 36 -4.99 -12.09 9.78
N ASP A 37 -5.21 -11.88 11.05
CA ASP A 37 -5.43 -10.56 11.65
C ASP A 37 -4.13 -9.89 12.12
N LYS A 38 -3.02 -10.28 11.54
CA LYS A 38 -1.67 -9.82 11.89
C LYS A 38 -0.90 -9.35 10.68
N ALA A 39 -0.07 -8.34 10.89
CA ALA A 39 0.93 -7.88 9.93
C ALA A 39 2.28 -7.75 10.62
N THR A 40 3.34 -7.89 9.82
CA THR A 40 4.71 -7.68 10.26
C THR A 40 5.26 -6.43 9.60
N ILE A 41 5.83 -5.54 10.40
CA ILE A 41 6.54 -4.35 9.93
C ILE A 41 8.02 -4.55 10.20
N ILE A 42 8.83 -4.31 9.17
CA ILE A 42 10.28 -4.30 9.28
C ILE A 42 10.76 -2.90 8.94
N LYS A 43 11.62 -2.35 9.79
CA LYS A 43 12.23 -1.04 9.56
C LYS A 43 13.74 -1.16 9.62
N ASP A 44 14.39 -0.79 8.52
CA ASP A 44 15.84 -0.69 8.42
C ASP A 44 16.22 0.78 8.40
N ILE A 45 16.84 1.24 9.49
CA ILE A 45 17.27 2.64 9.68
C ILE A 45 18.76 2.63 9.97
N GLY A 46 19.57 3.05 9.00
CA GLY A 46 21.02 2.97 9.10
C GLY A 46 21.48 1.51 9.26
N GLN A 47 22.13 1.21 10.37
CA GLN A 47 22.59 -0.14 10.71
C GLN A 47 21.62 -0.89 11.65
N SER A 48 20.52 -0.29 11.99
CA SER A 48 19.52 -0.86 12.90
C SER A 48 18.40 -1.53 12.11
N HIS A 49 18.02 -2.75 12.53
CA HIS A 49 17.01 -3.57 11.91
C HIS A 49 15.94 -3.93 12.95
N PHE A 50 14.72 -3.45 12.77
CA PHE A 50 13.63 -3.65 13.70
C PHE A 50 12.52 -4.47 13.06
N LEU A 51 11.91 -5.35 13.86
CA LEU A 51 10.75 -6.15 13.48
C LEU A 51 9.66 -5.94 14.51
N GLN A 52 8.45 -5.61 14.05
CA GLN A 52 7.27 -5.44 14.88
C GLN A 52 6.11 -6.24 14.29
N THR A 53 5.40 -6.98 15.11
CA THR A 53 4.14 -7.62 14.75
C THR A 53 3.00 -6.78 15.29
N ILE A 54 2.05 -6.44 14.43
CA ILE A 54 0.87 -5.65 14.79
C ILE A 54 -0.40 -6.39 14.44
N LYS A 55 -1.50 -6.01 15.10
CA LYS A 55 -2.84 -6.40 14.65
C LYS A 55 -3.22 -5.63 13.39
N TYR A 56 -3.73 -6.30 12.39
CA TYR A 56 -4.10 -5.66 11.13
C TYR A 56 -5.50 -6.12 10.66
N PRO A 57 -6.38 -5.21 10.25
CA PRO A 57 -6.20 -3.76 10.26
C PRO A 57 -6.18 -3.18 11.68
N PRO A 58 -5.46 -2.06 11.92
CA PRO A 58 -5.43 -1.43 13.24
C PRO A 58 -6.82 -0.96 13.67
N VAL A 59 -7.20 -1.21 14.92
CA VAL A 59 -8.53 -0.86 15.44
C VAL A 59 -8.84 0.63 15.28
N SER A 60 -7.85 1.49 15.49
CA SER A 60 -7.99 2.94 15.32
C SER A 60 -8.32 3.38 13.88
N LYS A 61 -7.95 2.57 12.87
CA LYS A 61 -8.22 2.85 11.47
C LYS A 61 -9.47 2.18 10.93
N ILE A 62 -10.04 1.21 11.62
CA ILE A 62 -11.29 0.56 11.21
C ILE A 62 -12.44 1.58 11.21
N SER A 63 -12.47 2.52 12.17
CA SER A 63 -13.45 3.61 12.21
C SER A 63 -13.34 4.58 11.03
N LEU A 64 -12.21 4.59 10.32
CA LEU A 64 -12.01 5.42 9.14
C LEU A 64 -12.54 4.78 7.84
N LEU A 65 -13.09 3.57 7.90
CA LEU A 65 -13.61 2.86 6.73
C LEU A 65 -14.96 3.38 6.24
N ALA A 66 -15.69 4.15 7.02
CA ALA A 66 -16.95 4.77 6.63
C ALA A 66 -16.68 6.01 5.76
N GLN A 67 -16.51 5.80 4.44
CA GLN A 67 -16.00 6.81 3.52
C GLN A 67 -17.03 7.27 2.52
N GLU A 68 -16.84 8.49 2.05
CA GLU A 68 -17.45 8.95 0.81
C GLU A 68 -16.56 8.55 -0.37
N ALA A 69 -17.12 7.89 -1.37
CA ALA A 69 -16.45 7.53 -2.60
C ALA A 69 -17.11 8.27 -3.78
N ILE A 70 -16.31 9.02 -4.53
CA ILE A 70 -16.77 9.79 -5.69
C ILE A 70 -16.05 9.25 -6.92
N THR A 71 -16.83 8.74 -7.90
CA THR A 71 -16.30 8.35 -9.20
C THR A 71 -16.34 9.53 -10.18
N THR A 72 -15.33 9.65 -11.02
CA THR A 72 -15.29 10.64 -12.09
C THR A 72 -15.10 9.95 -13.44
N ASP A 73 -15.70 10.51 -14.49
CA ASP A 73 -15.65 9.94 -15.85
C ASP A 73 -14.30 10.19 -16.57
N THR A 74 -13.31 10.68 -15.86
CA THR A 74 -11.99 10.91 -16.42
C THR A 74 -11.31 9.58 -16.73
N SER A 75 -10.87 9.37 -17.97
CA SER A 75 -10.08 8.23 -18.35
C SER A 75 -8.67 8.66 -18.74
N THR A 76 -7.68 7.92 -18.27
CA THR A 76 -6.27 8.08 -18.63
C THR A 76 -5.64 6.71 -18.78
N HIS A 77 -4.40 6.65 -19.29
CA HIS A 77 -3.68 5.41 -19.45
C HIS A 77 -2.40 5.43 -18.59
N ILE A 78 -2.14 4.35 -17.89
CA ILE A 78 -0.91 4.13 -17.14
C ILE A 78 -0.39 2.74 -17.52
N LEU A 79 0.85 2.65 -17.92
CA LEU A 79 1.49 1.39 -18.35
C LEU A 79 0.68 0.64 -19.44
N GLY A 80 -0.03 1.37 -20.31
CA GLY A 80 -0.86 0.80 -21.36
C GLY A 80 -2.27 0.39 -20.92
N TYR A 81 -2.61 0.49 -19.65
CA TYR A 81 -3.94 0.17 -19.13
C TYR A 81 -4.81 1.41 -19.01
N ARG A 82 -6.06 1.28 -19.43
CA ARG A 82 -7.05 2.34 -19.26
C ARG A 82 -7.46 2.42 -17.80
N CYS A 83 -7.33 3.61 -17.21
CA CYS A 83 -7.63 3.87 -15.82
C CYS A 83 -8.86 4.74 -15.65
N LYS A 84 -9.62 4.45 -14.61
CA LYS A 84 -10.75 5.24 -14.10
C LYS A 84 -10.33 5.98 -12.84
N ALA A 85 -10.95 7.10 -12.55
CA ALA A 85 -10.67 7.90 -11.37
C ALA A 85 -11.71 7.67 -10.27
N LEU A 86 -11.21 7.57 -9.04
CA LEU A 86 -12.00 7.42 -7.82
C LEU A 86 -11.39 8.30 -6.74
N GLN A 87 -12.22 9.07 -6.05
CA GLN A 87 -11.79 9.84 -4.89
C GLN A 87 -12.42 9.26 -3.63
N LEU A 88 -11.60 9.00 -2.61
CA LEU A 88 -12.02 8.57 -1.28
C LEU A 88 -11.78 9.69 -0.30
N LYS A 89 -12.82 10.07 0.44
CA LYS A 89 -12.72 11.06 1.52
C LYS A 89 -12.84 10.36 2.86
N TRP A 90 -11.89 10.60 3.73
CA TRP A 90 -11.78 9.95 5.03
C TRP A 90 -12.27 10.84 6.16
N THR A 91 -12.75 10.23 7.24
CA THR A 91 -13.29 10.96 8.39
C THR A 91 -12.22 11.79 9.12
N ASP A 92 -10.95 11.51 8.96
CA ASP A 92 -9.83 12.30 9.47
C ASP A 92 -9.51 13.55 8.61
N GLY A 93 -10.27 13.76 7.53
CA GLY A 93 -10.07 14.87 6.58
C GLY A 93 -9.07 14.57 5.47
N SER A 94 -8.45 13.40 5.45
CA SER A 94 -7.58 13.01 4.33
C SER A 94 -8.40 12.66 3.09
N VAL A 95 -7.79 12.82 1.93
CA VAL A 95 -8.39 12.54 0.62
C VAL A 95 -7.42 11.69 -0.20
N TYR A 96 -7.93 10.61 -0.78
CA TYR A 96 -7.18 9.77 -1.71
C TYR A 96 -7.76 9.95 -3.11
N ASP A 97 -6.93 10.46 -4.01
CA ASP A 97 -7.23 10.52 -5.44
C ASP A 97 -6.60 9.32 -6.13
N ILE A 98 -7.42 8.42 -6.65
CA ILE A 98 -7.03 7.10 -7.10
C ILE A 98 -7.27 6.98 -8.61
N LEU A 99 -6.30 6.41 -9.32
CA LEU A 99 -6.46 5.91 -10.68
C LEU A 99 -6.28 4.40 -10.67
N TYR A 100 -7.29 3.68 -11.12
CA TYR A 100 -7.29 2.22 -11.14
C TYR A 100 -7.74 1.69 -12.51
N THR A 101 -7.28 0.50 -12.84
CA THR A 101 -7.76 -0.23 -14.02
C THR A 101 -8.63 -1.42 -13.63
N ASP A 102 -9.75 -1.59 -14.31
CA ASP A 102 -10.61 -2.77 -14.17
C ASP A 102 -10.25 -3.89 -15.18
N GLU A 103 -9.23 -3.66 -16.02
CA GLU A 103 -8.70 -4.68 -16.92
C GLU A 103 -7.89 -5.77 -16.19
N LEU A 104 -7.46 -5.48 -14.97
CA LEU A 104 -6.73 -6.39 -14.09
C LEU A 104 -7.39 -6.46 -12.72
N SER A 105 -7.44 -7.65 -12.15
CA SER A 105 -7.88 -7.86 -10.79
C SER A 105 -6.81 -8.56 -9.96
N LEU A 106 -6.69 -8.17 -8.69
CA LEU A 106 -5.84 -8.82 -7.72
C LEU A 106 -6.67 -9.61 -6.72
N THR A 107 -6.11 -10.71 -6.23
CA THR A 107 -6.67 -11.43 -5.09
C THR A 107 -6.63 -10.61 -3.81
N VAL A 108 -5.65 -9.71 -3.71
CA VAL A 108 -5.50 -8.76 -2.60
C VAL A 108 -5.24 -7.37 -3.17
N ASN A 109 -6.20 -6.47 -3.05
CA ASN A 109 -6.06 -5.06 -3.45
C ASN A 109 -5.85 -4.14 -2.21
N GLN A 110 -5.37 -4.71 -1.12
CA GLN A 110 -5.29 -4.05 0.18
C GLN A 110 -3.86 -3.64 0.57
N PHE A 111 -3.01 -3.37 -0.41
CA PHE A 111 -1.69 -2.81 -0.11
C PHE A 111 -1.73 -1.39 0.48
N GLU A 112 -2.90 -0.77 0.44
CA GLU A 112 -3.32 0.37 1.25
C GLU A 112 -4.71 0.08 1.83
N LEU A 113 -4.97 0.57 3.04
CA LEU A 113 -6.21 0.28 3.76
C LEU A 113 -7.47 0.71 2.99
N GLY A 114 -7.37 1.80 2.25
CA GLY A 114 -8.46 2.36 1.47
C GLY A 114 -8.84 1.60 0.21
N PHE A 115 -8.03 0.64 -0.24
CA PHE A 115 -8.20 0.03 -1.55
C PHE A 115 -9.05 -1.24 -1.54
N LYS A 116 -9.53 -1.68 -0.39
CA LYS A 116 -10.33 -2.90 -0.27
C LYS A 116 -11.51 -2.95 -1.23
N ASN A 117 -12.21 -1.82 -1.39
CA ASN A 117 -13.42 -1.72 -2.20
C ASN A 117 -13.18 -1.08 -3.58
N VAL A 118 -11.93 -0.84 -3.97
CA VAL A 118 -11.61 -0.37 -5.32
C VAL A 118 -11.77 -1.54 -6.29
N PRO A 119 -12.59 -1.39 -7.36
CA PRO A 119 -12.94 -2.52 -8.24
C PRO A 119 -11.89 -2.75 -9.34
N GLY A 120 -10.62 -2.81 -8.98
CA GLY A 120 -9.53 -3.05 -9.92
C GLY A 120 -8.17 -2.80 -9.31
N LEU A 121 -7.14 -2.83 -10.14
CA LEU A 121 -5.77 -2.59 -9.72
C LEU A 121 -5.47 -1.09 -9.68
N VAL A 122 -5.06 -0.58 -8.54
CA VAL A 122 -4.63 0.81 -8.38
C VAL A 122 -3.25 1.00 -8.98
N LEU A 123 -3.11 1.89 -9.94
CA LEU A 123 -1.86 2.21 -10.63
C LEU A 123 -1.31 3.59 -10.27
N SER A 124 -2.13 4.46 -9.73
CA SER A 124 -1.69 5.76 -9.22
C SER A 124 -2.60 6.22 -8.09
N TYR A 125 -2.04 6.85 -7.09
CA TYR A 125 -2.83 7.48 -6.05
C TYR A 125 -2.07 8.63 -5.39
N THR A 126 -2.82 9.64 -4.99
CA THR A 126 -2.31 10.78 -4.23
C THR A 126 -3.03 10.83 -2.90
N ILE A 127 -2.28 10.84 -1.82
CA ILE A 127 -2.80 11.02 -0.47
C ILE A 127 -2.59 12.48 -0.11
N THR A 128 -3.69 13.18 0.18
CA THR A 128 -3.66 14.53 0.73
C THR A 128 -4.13 14.46 2.18
N SER A 129 -3.25 14.80 3.12
CA SER A 129 -3.61 14.83 4.55
C SER A 129 -4.51 16.02 4.86
N ALA A 130 -5.16 15.99 6.03
CA ALA A 130 -5.95 17.12 6.53
C ALA A 130 -5.15 18.44 6.68
N LYS A 131 -3.81 18.35 6.70
CA LYS A 131 -2.89 19.49 6.75
C LYS A 131 -2.31 19.86 5.38
N ASP A 132 -2.96 19.44 4.30
CA ASP A 132 -2.53 19.68 2.90
C ASP A 132 -1.16 19.11 2.52
N MET A 133 -0.62 18.17 3.27
CA MET A 133 0.56 17.44 2.84
C MET A 133 0.17 16.40 1.79
N ARG A 134 0.88 16.37 0.68
CA ARG A 134 0.59 15.49 -0.46
C ARG A 134 1.73 14.52 -0.71
N VAL A 135 1.37 13.26 -0.88
CA VAL A 135 2.27 12.21 -1.36
C VAL A 135 1.63 11.52 -2.55
N LYS A 136 2.33 11.48 -3.68
CA LYS A 136 1.86 10.83 -4.90
C LYS A 136 2.67 9.56 -5.15
N TYR A 137 1.96 8.48 -5.43
CA TYR A 137 2.51 7.22 -5.92
C TYR A 137 2.01 6.97 -7.34
N GLN A 138 2.91 6.57 -8.22
CA GLN A 138 2.54 6.19 -9.59
C GLN A 138 3.32 4.96 -10.01
N ALA A 139 2.62 3.96 -10.54
CA ALA A 139 3.23 2.76 -11.06
C ALA A 139 4.12 3.09 -12.26
N THR A 140 5.36 2.62 -12.19
CA THR A 140 6.35 2.74 -13.27
C THR A 140 6.67 1.40 -13.90
N LYS A 141 6.31 0.30 -13.21
CA LYS A 141 6.50 -1.06 -13.69
C LYS A 141 5.40 -1.96 -13.13
N LEU A 142 4.90 -2.83 -13.97
CA LEU A 142 3.97 -3.90 -13.59
C LEU A 142 4.49 -5.21 -14.16
N ASP A 143 4.69 -6.20 -13.29
CA ASP A 143 5.13 -7.54 -13.66
C ASP A 143 4.08 -8.55 -13.21
N LEU A 144 3.51 -9.30 -14.14
CA LEU A 144 2.48 -10.30 -13.91
C LEU A 144 3.06 -11.72 -13.84
N SER A 145 4.38 -11.86 -13.83
CA SER A 145 5.06 -13.16 -13.70
C SER A 145 4.77 -13.81 -12.35
N PRO A 146 4.72 -15.15 -12.27
CA PRO A 146 4.56 -15.84 -10.99
C PRO A 146 5.66 -15.48 -9.99
N LEU A 147 5.28 -15.29 -8.73
CA LEU A 147 6.19 -14.96 -7.63
C LEU A 147 6.53 -16.22 -6.80
N SER A 148 7.75 -16.26 -6.28
CA SER A 148 8.15 -17.28 -5.31
C SER A 148 7.58 -16.98 -3.93
N LEU A 149 7.16 -18.01 -3.19
CA LEU A 149 6.74 -17.86 -1.79
C LEU A 149 7.86 -17.37 -0.87
N SER A 150 9.12 -17.59 -1.24
CA SER A 150 10.26 -17.10 -0.46
C SER A 150 10.31 -15.57 -0.34
N LEU A 151 9.70 -14.83 -1.27
CA LEU A 151 9.58 -13.37 -1.18
C LEU A 151 8.76 -12.91 0.02
N PHE A 152 7.88 -13.77 0.55
CA PHE A 152 6.99 -13.48 1.67
C PHE A 152 7.48 -14.09 2.99
N THR A 153 8.68 -14.64 3.01
CA THR A 153 9.29 -15.25 4.19
C THR A 153 10.27 -14.26 4.82
N ILE A 154 10.22 -14.14 6.15
CA ILE A 154 11.11 -13.28 6.93
C ILE A 154 11.94 -14.14 7.86
N ASN A 155 13.27 -13.94 7.86
CA ASN A 155 14.14 -14.50 8.87
C ASN A 155 14.17 -13.55 10.09
N SER A 156 13.37 -13.86 11.10
CA SER A 156 13.22 -13.04 12.31
C SER A 156 14.50 -12.93 13.15
N GLU A 157 15.44 -13.85 12.98
CA GLU A 157 16.73 -13.84 13.71
C GLU A 157 17.62 -12.65 13.31
N LEU A 158 17.39 -12.07 12.12
CA LEU A 158 18.17 -10.92 11.64
C LEU A 158 17.68 -9.58 12.21
N TYR A 159 16.58 -9.57 12.95
CA TYR A 159 15.90 -8.34 13.38
C TYR A 159 15.74 -8.28 14.89
N GLN A 160 15.82 -7.07 15.42
CA GLN A 160 15.45 -6.79 16.80
C GLN A 160 13.92 -6.67 16.90
N ALA A 161 13.29 -7.51 17.72
CA ALA A 161 11.85 -7.42 17.97
C ALA A 161 11.53 -6.18 18.80
N ILE A 162 10.43 -5.50 18.42
CA ILE A 162 9.84 -4.39 19.16
C ILE A 162 8.46 -4.84 19.60
N ASP A 163 8.17 -4.70 20.91
CA ASP A 163 6.84 -5.00 21.44
C ASP A 163 5.85 -3.91 21.04
N GLU A 164 4.59 -4.28 20.84
CA GLU A 164 3.51 -3.32 20.69
C GLU A 164 3.34 -2.54 22.01
N GLU A 165 3.34 -1.22 21.93
CA GLU A 165 2.85 -0.36 23.00
C GLU A 165 1.32 -0.26 22.98
#